data_23ac16990653e008f7c037bde6c6d91f
#
_entry.id   23ac16990653e008f7c037bde6c6d91f
#
_cell.length_a   1.000
_cell.length_b   1.000
_cell.length_c   1.000
_cell.angle_alpha   90.00
_cell.angle_beta   90.00
_cell.angle_gamma   90.00
#
_symmetry.space_group_name_H-M   'P 1'
#
loop_
_entity.id
_entity.type
_entity.pdbx_description
1 polymer ?
#
loop_
_entity_poly.entity_id
_entity_poly.type
_entity_poly.pdbx_seq_one_letter_code
_entity_poly.pdbx_strand_id
1 'polypeptide(L)'
;MGAARALKFCLLYYLRASARYKMIQFREITVADKPLFDRYACAAQVRNCDMTFANIYCWQPFYRSEWAIVEEFLVVRFRLDGGDRLAYMQPLSGNNNPDFSPIIPLLSGDASSMGQPLRFAGLTPEGVEVLRRYSPGEFAFAASRDYADYIYAADDLRNLPGRRYQPKRNHINRFSNENEFRYLPLSADYAEECLQLTERWSEGRSDEDATIAAEREAMIRAFENFDTLELHGGAICVNGELAAFTYGSQACGDTFVTHIEKANTKFNGIFATINALFARSLSESVQFINREEDMGIEGLRKAKLSYHPVAVEPKWSAVEIDSTMQHIKQLWIEVFGDSEEFIEQF
;
A
#
# COMPACT_ATOMS: atom_id res chain seq x y z
N MET A 1 27.44 -21.86 -43.67
CA MET A 1 27.82 -22.53 -42.38
C MET A 1 27.81 -21.57 -41.13
N GLY A 2 27.72 -20.25 -41.30
CA GLY A 2 27.79 -19.30 -40.17
C GLY A 2 26.49 -19.15 -39.38
N ALA A 3 25.33 -19.00 -40.04
CA ALA A 3 24.07 -18.71 -39.41
C ALA A 3 23.53 -19.85 -38.51
N ALA A 4 23.66 -21.09 -38.91
CA ALA A 4 23.25 -22.26 -38.12
C ALA A 4 24.10 -22.45 -36.85
N ARG A 5 25.38 -22.04 -36.88
CA ARG A 5 26.26 -22.05 -35.71
C ARG A 5 25.95 -20.93 -34.74
N ALA A 6 25.59 -19.75 -35.24
CA ALA A 6 25.14 -18.62 -34.41
C ALA A 6 23.80 -18.92 -33.73
N LEU A 7 22.83 -19.51 -34.47
CA LEU A 7 21.54 -19.92 -33.91
C LEU A 7 21.70 -21.00 -32.82
N LYS A 8 22.60 -21.94 -33.03
CA LYS A 8 22.91 -23.01 -32.06
C LYS A 8 23.62 -22.46 -30.80
N PHE A 9 24.45 -21.43 -30.97
CA PHE A 9 25.11 -20.75 -29.86
C PHE A 9 24.11 -19.88 -29.07
N CYS A 10 23.21 -19.13 -29.73
CA CYS A 10 22.11 -18.41 -29.10
C CYS A 10 21.14 -19.37 -28.37
N LEU A 11 20.76 -20.48 -29.01
CA LEU A 11 19.88 -21.48 -28.41
C LEU A 11 20.53 -22.15 -27.20
N LEU A 12 21.82 -22.47 -27.28
CA LEU A 12 22.59 -23.04 -26.15
C LEU A 12 22.85 -22.01 -25.05
N TYR A 13 22.99 -20.74 -25.37
CA TYR A 13 23.06 -19.65 -24.41
C TYR A 13 21.72 -19.44 -23.73
N TYR A 14 20.62 -19.44 -24.49
CA TYR A 14 19.26 -19.36 -24.00
C TYR A 14 18.88 -20.58 -23.15
N LEU A 15 19.23 -21.80 -23.58
CA LEU A 15 19.00 -23.02 -22.81
C LEU A 15 19.93 -23.14 -21.57
N ARG A 16 21.12 -22.58 -21.61
CA ARG A 16 22.02 -22.49 -20.43
C ARG A 16 21.61 -21.38 -19.48
N ALA A 17 21.06 -20.29 -19.97
CA ALA A 17 20.41 -19.27 -19.14
C ALA A 17 19.15 -19.83 -18.47
N SER A 18 18.26 -20.48 -19.22
CA SER A 18 17.04 -21.09 -18.67
C SER A 18 17.31 -22.27 -17.70
N ALA A 19 18.40 -23.03 -17.90
CA ALA A 19 18.77 -24.12 -17.00
C ALA A 19 19.46 -23.67 -15.68
N ARG A 20 19.77 -22.39 -15.53
CA ARG A 20 20.41 -21.83 -14.31
C ARG A 20 19.45 -21.04 -13.41
N TYR A 21 18.27 -20.69 -13.89
CA TYR A 21 17.31 -20.01 -13.02
C TYR A 21 16.61 -21.05 -12.16
N LYS A 22 17.12 -21.24 -10.94
CA LYS A 22 16.40 -21.92 -9.88
C LYS A 22 15.06 -21.19 -9.74
N MET A 23 13.93 -21.86 -10.06
CA MET A 23 12.62 -21.24 -9.93
C MET A 23 12.47 -20.69 -8.51
N ILE A 24 12.07 -19.43 -8.41
CA ILE A 24 11.82 -18.81 -7.12
C ILE A 24 10.65 -19.56 -6.46
N GLN A 25 10.85 -20.02 -5.24
CA GLN A 25 9.82 -20.71 -4.48
C GLN A 25 9.03 -19.68 -3.66
N PHE A 26 8.02 -19.10 -4.28
CA PHE A 26 7.06 -18.25 -3.56
C PHE A 26 6.14 -19.09 -2.70
N ARG A 27 5.74 -18.55 -1.56
CA ARG A 27 4.82 -19.19 -0.61
C ARG A 27 3.79 -18.20 -0.13
N GLU A 28 2.67 -18.72 0.34
CA GLU A 28 1.60 -17.96 0.94
C GLU A 28 2.09 -17.21 2.19
N ILE A 29 1.50 -16.03 2.43
CA ILE A 29 1.80 -15.20 3.59
C ILE A 29 0.91 -15.66 4.74
N THR A 30 1.54 -15.98 5.86
CA THR A 30 0.88 -16.34 7.11
C THR A 30 1.19 -15.32 8.21
N VAL A 31 0.35 -15.23 9.23
CA VAL A 31 0.57 -14.31 10.35
C VAL A 31 1.91 -14.55 11.06
N ALA A 32 2.41 -15.78 11.01
CA ALA A 32 3.70 -16.15 11.58
C ALA A 32 4.92 -15.53 10.86
N ASP A 33 4.71 -15.01 9.65
CA ASP A 33 5.78 -14.37 8.87
C ASP A 33 6.05 -12.91 9.34
N LYS A 34 5.16 -12.32 10.16
CA LYS A 34 5.27 -10.93 10.63
C LYS A 34 6.67 -10.53 11.12
N PRO A 35 7.34 -11.29 12.02
CA PRO A 35 8.64 -10.87 12.52
C PRO A 35 9.72 -10.78 11.44
N LEU A 36 9.60 -11.60 10.39
CA LEU A 36 10.50 -11.54 9.24
C LEU A 36 10.25 -10.27 8.42
N PHE A 37 8.99 -10.00 8.06
CA PHE A 37 8.62 -8.83 7.28
C PHE A 37 8.99 -7.52 8.00
N ASP A 38 8.68 -7.40 9.29
CA ASP A 38 9.01 -6.23 10.10
C ASP A 38 10.51 -5.96 10.12
N ARG A 39 11.34 -7.02 10.24
CA ARG A 39 12.79 -6.89 10.19
C ARG A 39 13.27 -6.27 8.88
N TYR A 40 12.73 -6.71 7.73
CA TYR A 40 13.09 -6.17 6.42
C TYR A 40 12.56 -4.75 6.20
N ALA A 41 11.31 -4.51 6.56
CA ALA A 41 10.69 -3.18 6.46
C ALA A 41 11.44 -2.16 7.33
N CYS A 42 11.82 -2.54 8.56
CA CYS A 42 12.60 -1.68 9.45
C CYS A 42 14.02 -1.45 8.95
N ALA A 43 14.69 -2.46 8.40
CA ALA A 43 16.02 -2.29 7.82
C ALA A 43 15.98 -1.30 6.65
N ALA A 44 14.93 -1.36 5.83
CA ALA A 44 14.72 -0.45 4.69
C ALA A 44 14.08 0.90 5.06
N GLN A 45 13.69 1.09 6.32
CA GLN A 45 13.01 2.30 6.83
C GLN A 45 11.79 2.75 6.00
N VAL A 46 10.99 1.79 5.59
CA VAL A 46 9.84 2.03 4.71
C VAL A 46 8.73 2.75 5.47
N ARG A 47 8.17 3.80 4.85
CA ARG A 47 6.99 4.54 5.34
C ARG A 47 5.74 4.31 4.49
N ASN A 48 5.90 3.63 3.36
CA ASN A 48 4.82 3.29 2.44
C ASN A 48 3.83 2.33 3.12
N CYS A 49 2.54 2.64 3.06
CA CYS A 49 1.49 1.84 3.69
C CYS A 49 1.40 0.42 3.13
N ASP A 50 1.64 0.22 1.82
CA ASP A 50 1.57 -1.09 1.16
C ASP A 50 2.60 -2.08 1.70
N MET A 51 3.68 -1.58 2.30
CA MET A 51 4.79 -2.37 2.83
C MET A 51 4.62 -2.73 4.32
N THR A 52 3.53 -2.32 4.97
CA THR A 52 3.23 -2.79 6.31
C THR A 52 2.75 -4.23 6.27
N PHE A 53 3.23 -5.05 7.21
CA PHE A 53 2.81 -6.45 7.26
C PHE A 53 1.28 -6.59 7.41
N ALA A 54 0.65 -5.71 8.18
CA ALA A 54 -0.80 -5.71 8.36
C ALA A 54 -1.54 -5.57 7.02
N ASN A 55 -1.15 -4.61 6.16
CA ASN A 55 -1.76 -4.47 4.83
C ASN A 55 -1.48 -5.71 3.96
N ILE A 56 -0.22 -6.12 3.86
CA ILE A 56 0.18 -7.27 3.02
C ILE A 56 -0.60 -8.54 3.44
N TYR A 57 -0.74 -8.79 4.74
CA TYR A 57 -1.44 -9.96 5.26
C TYR A 57 -2.96 -9.86 5.13
N CYS A 58 -3.56 -8.72 5.52
CA CYS A 58 -5.02 -8.59 5.51
C CYS A 58 -5.60 -8.60 4.09
N TRP A 59 -4.93 -7.97 3.14
CA TRP A 59 -5.34 -7.91 1.74
C TRP A 59 -4.84 -9.09 0.88
N GLN A 60 -4.10 -10.02 1.46
CA GLN A 60 -3.53 -11.16 0.75
C GLN A 60 -4.56 -11.99 -0.05
N PRO A 61 -5.80 -12.26 0.42
CA PRO A 61 -6.76 -13.01 -0.37
C PRO A 61 -7.17 -12.30 -1.67
N PHE A 62 -7.35 -10.98 -1.61
CA PHE A 62 -7.73 -10.17 -2.76
C PHE A 62 -6.60 -10.08 -3.79
N TYR A 63 -5.39 -9.71 -3.33
CA TYR A 63 -4.23 -9.54 -4.19
C TYR A 63 -3.50 -10.86 -4.49
N ARG A 64 -3.89 -11.97 -3.88
CA ARG A 64 -3.23 -13.27 -3.99
C ARG A 64 -1.73 -13.15 -3.78
N SER A 65 -1.34 -12.40 -2.74
CA SER A 65 0.05 -12.08 -2.45
C SER A 65 0.79 -13.30 -1.94
N GLU A 66 2.02 -13.46 -2.44
CA GLU A 66 2.97 -14.51 -2.07
C GLU A 66 4.34 -13.87 -1.84
N TRP A 67 5.22 -14.54 -1.10
CA TRP A 67 6.54 -14.03 -0.82
C TRP A 67 7.64 -15.08 -0.94
N ALA A 68 8.86 -14.61 -1.15
CA ALA A 68 10.08 -15.41 -1.14
C ALA A 68 11.27 -14.57 -0.65
N ILE A 69 12.31 -15.25 -0.16
CA ILE A 69 13.63 -14.65 -0.07
C ILE A 69 14.40 -15.01 -1.33
N VAL A 70 14.79 -13.97 -2.08
CA VAL A 70 15.59 -14.09 -3.30
C VAL A 70 16.95 -13.45 -3.02
N GLU A 71 17.98 -14.29 -2.97
CA GLU A 71 19.29 -13.90 -2.41
C GLU A 71 19.10 -13.34 -0.99
N GLU A 72 19.35 -12.06 -0.77
CA GLU A 72 19.18 -11.40 0.54
C GLU A 72 17.92 -10.52 0.61
N PHE A 73 17.08 -10.52 -0.45
CA PHE A 73 15.91 -9.64 -0.56
C PHE A 73 14.61 -10.36 -0.21
N LEU A 74 13.80 -9.73 0.60
CA LEU A 74 12.38 -10.07 0.74
C LEU A 74 11.64 -9.56 -0.49
N VAL A 75 11.03 -10.47 -1.22
CA VAL A 75 10.26 -10.20 -2.42
C VAL A 75 8.82 -10.60 -2.19
N VAL A 76 7.90 -9.69 -2.44
CA VAL A 76 6.46 -9.95 -2.46
C VAL A 76 5.97 -9.80 -3.89
N ARG A 77 5.27 -10.81 -4.41
CA ARG A 77 4.53 -10.72 -5.66
C ARG A 77 3.04 -10.78 -5.41
N PHE A 78 2.26 -10.15 -6.27
CA PHE A 78 0.82 -10.07 -6.09
C PHE A 78 0.10 -9.83 -7.43
N ARG A 79 -1.23 -9.82 -7.42
CA ARG A 79 -2.06 -9.54 -8.59
C ARG A 79 -2.65 -8.15 -8.49
N LEU A 80 -2.40 -7.31 -9.49
CA LEU A 80 -2.98 -5.96 -9.55
C LEU A 80 -4.50 -6.05 -9.58
N ASP A 81 -5.17 -5.24 -8.79
CA ASP A 81 -6.63 -5.10 -8.72
C ASP A 81 -7.39 -6.43 -8.53
N GLY A 82 -6.73 -7.42 -7.87
CA GLY A 82 -7.27 -8.78 -7.75
C GLY A 82 -7.41 -9.54 -9.08
N GLY A 83 -6.94 -8.95 -10.18
CA GLY A 83 -6.98 -9.52 -11.54
C GLY A 83 -5.90 -10.55 -11.82
N ASP A 84 -5.43 -10.62 -13.07
CA ASP A 84 -4.41 -11.59 -13.47
C ASP A 84 -3.03 -10.99 -13.72
N ARG A 85 -2.93 -9.66 -13.75
CA ARG A 85 -1.66 -8.95 -13.96
C ARG A 85 -0.74 -9.14 -12.75
N LEU A 86 0.41 -9.80 -12.99
CA LEU A 86 1.42 -10.00 -11.97
C LEU A 86 2.23 -8.72 -11.74
N ALA A 87 2.48 -8.41 -10.48
CA ALA A 87 3.38 -7.34 -10.07
C ALA A 87 4.22 -7.78 -8.85
N TYR A 88 5.32 -7.09 -8.64
CA TYR A 88 6.21 -7.25 -7.49
C TYR A 88 6.25 -5.93 -6.72
N MET A 89 6.18 -6.01 -5.41
CA MET A 89 6.53 -4.86 -4.57
C MET A 89 8.03 -4.56 -4.70
N GLN A 90 8.46 -3.36 -4.31
CA GLN A 90 9.89 -3.07 -4.21
C GLN A 90 10.57 -4.11 -3.32
N PRO A 91 11.59 -4.82 -3.81
CA PRO A 91 12.34 -5.77 -2.98
C PRO A 91 13.01 -5.08 -1.80
N LEU A 92 12.89 -5.64 -0.60
CA LEU A 92 13.47 -5.10 0.61
C LEU A 92 14.70 -5.91 1.03
N SER A 93 15.79 -5.22 1.32
CA SER A 93 17.01 -5.83 1.85
C SER A 93 17.00 -5.82 3.39
N GLY A 94 17.47 -6.91 3.98
CA GLY A 94 17.61 -7.02 5.44
C GLY A 94 18.80 -6.23 6.02
N ASN A 95 19.64 -5.63 5.18
CA ASN A 95 20.87 -4.90 5.57
C ASN A 95 20.88 -3.44 5.09
N ASN A 96 19.70 -2.87 4.79
CA ASN A 96 19.53 -1.50 4.29
C ASN A 96 20.26 -1.22 2.95
N ASN A 97 20.46 -2.25 2.13
CA ASN A 97 20.95 -2.06 0.75
C ASN A 97 19.76 -1.81 -0.17
N PRO A 98 19.57 -0.60 -0.74
CA PRO A 98 18.45 -0.32 -1.62
C PRO A 98 18.63 -0.91 -3.03
N ASP A 99 19.82 -1.37 -3.38
CA ASP A 99 20.16 -1.86 -4.72
C ASP A 99 19.73 -3.30 -4.91
N PHE A 100 18.52 -3.50 -5.40
CA PHE A 100 17.96 -4.82 -5.77
C PHE A 100 18.27 -5.22 -7.24
N SER A 101 19.11 -4.47 -7.93
CA SER A 101 19.46 -4.79 -9.33
C SER A 101 19.98 -6.23 -9.55
N PRO A 102 20.71 -6.87 -8.61
CA PRO A 102 21.18 -8.23 -8.82
C PRO A 102 20.08 -9.28 -8.99
N ILE A 103 18.89 -9.04 -8.44
CA ILE A 103 17.79 -10.01 -8.52
C ILE A 103 16.79 -9.71 -9.65
N ILE A 104 16.92 -8.59 -10.36
CA ILE A 104 16.01 -8.23 -11.48
C ILE A 104 15.93 -9.35 -12.53
N PRO A 105 17.06 -9.97 -13.00
CA PRO A 105 16.97 -11.07 -13.97
C PRO A 105 16.20 -12.28 -13.44
N LEU A 106 16.24 -12.54 -12.14
CA LEU A 106 15.50 -13.65 -11.51
C LEU A 106 14.00 -13.36 -11.51
N LEU A 107 13.62 -12.11 -11.19
CA LEU A 107 12.21 -11.66 -11.18
C LEU A 107 11.66 -11.60 -12.63
N SER A 108 12.44 -11.12 -13.59
CA SER A 108 12.05 -11.14 -15.01
C SER A 108 11.85 -12.57 -15.53
N GLY A 109 12.71 -13.51 -15.11
CA GLY A 109 12.54 -14.93 -15.39
C GLY A 109 11.27 -15.53 -14.78
N ASP A 110 10.94 -15.17 -13.53
CA ASP A 110 9.71 -15.61 -12.85
C ASP A 110 8.47 -15.07 -13.58
N ALA A 111 8.41 -13.77 -13.88
CA ALA A 111 7.31 -13.14 -14.60
C ALA A 111 7.12 -13.75 -16.00
N SER A 112 8.23 -13.92 -16.74
CA SER A 112 8.23 -14.54 -18.09
C SER A 112 7.74 -15.98 -18.06
N SER A 113 8.03 -16.75 -17.01
CA SER A 113 7.52 -18.12 -16.84
C SER A 113 5.99 -18.17 -16.74
N MET A 114 5.36 -17.06 -16.36
CA MET A 114 3.91 -16.86 -16.30
C MET A 114 3.36 -16.13 -17.54
N GLY A 115 4.19 -15.89 -18.56
CA GLY A 115 3.80 -15.21 -19.79
C GLY A 115 3.54 -13.71 -19.60
N GLN A 116 4.17 -13.07 -18.60
CA GLN A 116 3.97 -11.65 -18.28
C GLN A 116 5.30 -10.89 -18.26
N PRO A 117 5.29 -9.57 -18.57
CA PRO A 117 6.45 -8.73 -18.35
C PRO A 117 6.73 -8.55 -16.86
N LEU A 118 7.98 -8.29 -16.49
CA LEU A 118 8.30 -7.87 -15.13
C LEU A 118 7.64 -6.53 -14.84
N ARG A 119 6.88 -6.48 -13.77
CA ARG A 119 6.19 -5.26 -13.32
C ARG A 119 6.42 -5.05 -11.84
N PHE A 120 6.75 -3.81 -11.48
CA PHE A 120 6.81 -3.38 -10.10
C PHE A 120 5.66 -2.41 -9.80
N ALA A 121 5.16 -2.42 -8.55
CA ALA A 121 4.26 -1.42 -8.03
C ALA A 121 4.63 -1.08 -6.58
N GLY A 122 4.37 0.17 -6.19
CA GLY A 122 4.75 0.68 -4.86
C GLY A 122 6.25 1.01 -4.74
N LEU A 123 6.95 1.26 -5.85
CA LEU A 123 8.35 1.69 -5.81
C LEU A 123 8.48 3.08 -5.19
N THR A 124 9.54 3.25 -4.41
CA THR A 124 10.01 4.57 -3.98
C THR A 124 10.79 5.26 -5.10
N PRO A 125 11.04 6.58 -5.02
CA PRO A 125 11.92 7.27 -5.97
C PRO A 125 13.31 6.62 -6.09
N GLU A 126 13.86 6.11 -4.98
CA GLU A 126 15.15 5.40 -4.96
C GLU A 126 15.07 4.08 -5.73
N GLY A 127 13.96 3.32 -5.59
CA GLY A 127 13.72 2.09 -6.35
C GLY A 127 13.62 2.35 -7.86
N VAL A 128 13.01 3.45 -8.25
CA VAL A 128 12.99 3.90 -9.66
C VAL A 128 14.41 4.16 -10.18
N GLU A 129 15.25 4.83 -9.38
CA GLU A 129 16.65 5.09 -9.77
C GLU A 129 17.49 3.81 -9.87
N VAL A 130 17.20 2.78 -9.08
CA VAL A 130 17.82 1.45 -9.24
C VAL A 130 17.51 0.87 -10.62
N LEU A 131 16.23 0.86 -11.02
CA LEU A 131 15.82 0.34 -12.33
C LEU A 131 16.39 1.16 -13.49
N ARG A 132 16.39 2.49 -13.39
CA ARG A 132 16.96 3.37 -14.43
C ARG A 132 18.45 3.16 -14.65
N ARG A 133 19.20 2.88 -13.58
CA ARG A 133 20.65 2.59 -13.67
C ARG A 133 20.93 1.19 -14.19
N TYR A 134 20.11 0.21 -13.77
CA TYR A 134 20.26 -1.17 -14.18
C TYR A 134 20.06 -1.35 -15.69
N SER A 135 18.94 -0.88 -16.22
CA SER A 135 18.58 -1.05 -17.63
C SER A 135 17.97 0.24 -18.19
N PRO A 136 18.82 1.20 -18.63
CA PRO A 136 18.34 2.44 -19.19
C PRO A 136 17.42 2.21 -20.39
N GLY A 137 16.15 2.63 -20.28
CA GLY A 137 15.18 2.55 -21.37
C GLY A 137 14.39 1.23 -21.46
N GLU A 138 14.70 0.22 -20.66
CA GLU A 138 13.97 -1.07 -20.66
C GLU A 138 12.73 -1.07 -19.74
N PHE A 139 12.53 -0.02 -18.96
CA PHE A 139 11.34 0.14 -18.14
C PHE A 139 10.57 1.41 -18.51
N ALA A 140 9.24 1.29 -18.52
CA ALA A 140 8.35 2.43 -18.50
C ALA A 140 7.92 2.69 -17.06
N PHE A 141 7.81 3.97 -16.67
CA PHE A 141 7.52 4.40 -15.30
C PHE A 141 6.28 5.29 -15.26
N ALA A 142 5.42 5.09 -14.26
CA ALA A 142 4.32 5.96 -13.93
C ALA A 142 4.21 6.16 -12.41
N ALA A 143 3.63 7.28 -12.00
CA ALA A 143 3.25 7.53 -10.62
C ALA A 143 1.86 8.15 -10.57
N SER A 144 0.87 7.37 -10.20
CA SER A 144 -0.48 7.90 -10.05
C SER A 144 -0.61 8.71 -8.77
N ARG A 145 -1.17 9.91 -8.90
CA ARG A 145 -1.51 10.77 -7.75
C ARG A 145 -2.55 10.11 -6.82
N ASP A 146 -3.37 9.24 -7.35
CA ASP A 146 -4.48 8.60 -6.67
C ASP A 146 -4.00 7.61 -5.61
N TYR A 147 -2.83 7.01 -5.85
CA TYR A 147 -2.18 6.04 -4.95
C TYR A 147 -1.06 6.64 -4.08
N ALA A 148 -0.92 7.96 -4.05
CA ALA A 148 0.10 8.60 -3.22
C ALA A 148 -0.30 8.63 -1.74
N ASP A 149 0.64 8.29 -0.84
CA ASP A 149 0.44 8.29 0.61
C ASP A 149 0.42 9.70 1.19
N TYR A 150 -0.53 9.94 2.11
CA TYR A 150 -0.64 11.19 2.83
C TYR A 150 0.05 11.09 4.20
N ILE A 151 1.17 11.79 4.34
CA ILE A 151 1.97 11.80 5.56
C ILE A 151 1.70 13.08 6.35
N TYR A 152 1.39 12.94 7.64
CA TYR A 152 1.11 14.04 8.55
C TYR A 152 2.11 14.06 9.69
N ALA A 153 2.47 15.24 10.20
CA ALA A 153 3.10 15.34 11.49
C ALA A 153 2.10 14.89 12.57
N ALA A 154 2.50 13.93 13.41
CA ALA A 154 1.61 13.40 14.45
C ALA A 154 1.14 14.47 15.41
N ASP A 155 2.01 15.42 15.76
CA ASP A 155 1.68 16.57 16.60
C ASP A 155 0.60 17.47 16.02
N ASP A 156 0.58 17.65 14.71
CA ASP A 156 -0.45 18.43 14.03
C ASP A 156 -1.83 17.77 14.18
N LEU A 157 -1.91 16.43 14.07
CA LEU A 157 -3.16 15.70 14.26
C LEU A 157 -3.58 15.61 15.73
N ARG A 158 -2.62 15.48 16.65
CA ARG A 158 -2.87 15.46 18.11
C ARG A 158 -3.43 16.79 18.61
N ASN A 159 -2.81 17.90 18.21
CA ASN A 159 -3.02 19.22 18.82
C ASN A 159 -3.85 20.16 17.95
N LEU A 160 -3.92 19.92 16.64
CA LEU A 160 -4.61 20.77 15.65
C LEU A 160 -4.23 22.25 15.83
N PRO A 161 -2.94 22.63 15.76
CA PRO A 161 -2.46 23.95 16.18
C PRO A 161 -2.79 25.03 15.16
N GLY A 162 -2.90 26.26 15.65
CA GLY A 162 -2.99 27.46 14.82
C GLY A 162 -4.31 27.63 14.08
N ARG A 163 -4.36 28.67 13.23
CA ARG A 163 -5.58 29.09 12.54
C ARG A 163 -6.04 28.11 11.45
N ARG A 164 -5.10 27.44 10.79
CA ARG A 164 -5.40 26.49 9.70
C ARG A 164 -6.26 25.31 10.16
N TYR A 165 -6.12 24.89 11.41
CA TYR A 165 -6.91 23.80 12.00
C TYR A 165 -8.18 24.27 12.74
N GLN A 166 -8.49 25.57 12.76
CA GLN A 166 -9.70 26.08 13.41
C GLN A 166 -10.97 25.36 12.95
N PRO A 167 -11.18 25.07 11.65
CA PRO A 167 -12.37 24.32 11.22
C PRO A 167 -12.46 22.93 11.86
N LYS A 168 -11.32 22.22 12.02
CA LYS A 168 -11.28 20.90 12.64
C LYS A 168 -11.66 20.98 14.12
N ARG A 169 -11.10 21.94 14.86
CA ARG A 169 -11.46 22.17 16.25
C ARG A 169 -12.94 22.54 16.40
N ASN A 170 -13.50 23.33 15.49
CA ASN A 170 -14.92 23.66 15.50
C ASN A 170 -15.80 22.41 15.29
N HIS A 171 -15.42 21.49 14.39
CA HIS A 171 -16.12 20.23 14.20
C HIS A 171 -16.08 19.36 15.46
N ILE A 172 -14.91 19.24 16.12
CA ILE A 172 -14.74 18.48 17.36
C ILE A 172 -15.59 19.10 18.47
N ASN A 173 -15.51 20.42 18.68
CA ASN A 173 -16.28 21.11 19.71
C ASN A 173 -17.79 20.95 19.49
N ARG A 174 -18.23 21.03 18.24
CA ARG A 174 -19.64 20.82 17.90
C ARG A 174 -20.07 19.40 18.26
N PHE A 175 -19.32 18.38 17.82
CA PHE A 175 -19.61 16.99 18.14
C PHE A 175 -19.70 16.76 19.66
N SER A 176 -18.72 17.28 20.42
CA SER A 176 -18.65 17.14 21.88
C SER A 176 -19.79 17.85 22.62
N ASN A 177 -20.30 18.96 22.07
CA ASN A 177 -21.41 19.70 22.68
C ASN A 177 -22.78 19.08 22.37
N GLU A 178 -22.89 18.41 21.18
CA GLU A 178 -24.16 17.84 20.71
C GLU A 178 -24.38 16.40 21.18
N ASN A 179 -23.30 15.69 21.61
CA ASN A 179 -23.36 14.25 21.87
C ASN A 179 -22.68 13.89 23.19
N GLU A 180 -23.31 13.01 23.94
CA GLU A 180 -22.67 12.30 25.05
C GLU A 180 -21.95 11.06 24.43
N PHE A 181 -20.64 11.01 24.57
CA PHE A 181 -19.83 9.95 23.95
C PHE A 181 -18.69 9.49 24.85
N ARG A 182 -18.18 8.30 24.54
CA ARG A 182 -16.96 7.76 25.14
C ARG A 182 -15.98 7.37 24.05
N TYR A 183 -14.71 7.67 24.27
CA TYR A 183 -13.61 7.13 23.49
C TYR A 183 -13.02 5.93 24.23
N LEU A 184 -12.85 4.81 23.51
CA LEU A 184 -12.38 3.54 24.05
C LEU A 184 -11.24 3.00 23.18
N PRO A 185 -10.24 2.31 23.76
CA PRO A 185 -9.35 1.49 22.97
C PRO A 185 -10.15 0.45 22.18
N LEU A 186 -9.79 0.25 20.91
CA LEU A 186 -10.38 -0.78 20.08
C LEU A 186 -9.70 -2.12 20.36
N SER A 187 -10.47 -3.20 20.44
CA SER A 187 -10.00 -4.57 20.56
C SER A 187 -10.74 -5.47 19.58
N ALA A 188 -10.32 -6.73 19.47
CA ALA A 188 -11.01 -7.73 18.65
C ALA A 188 -12.48 -7.94 19.06
N ASP A 189 -12.87 -7.63 20.30
CA ASP A 189 -14.24 -7.77 20.77
C ASP A 189 -15.24 -6.88 20.03
N TYR A 190 -14.77 -5.80 19.40
CA TYR A 190 -15.60 -4.88 18.61
C TYR A 190 -15.73 -5.29 17.12
N ALA A 191 -15.23 -6.47 16.73
CA ALA A 191 -15.22 -6.88 15.33
C ALA A 191 -16.59 -6.79 14.66
N GLU A 192 -17.62 -7.35 15.31
CA GLU A 192 -18.97 -7.40 14.77
C GLU A 192 -19.57 -6.00 14.58
N GLU A 193 -19.46 -5.13 15.59
CA GLU A 193 -19.96 -3.75 15.53
C GLU A 193 -19.23 -2.92 14.47
N CYS A 194 -17.91 -3.13 14.30
CA CYS A 194 -17.11 -2.47 13.27
C CYS A 194 -17.53 -2.91 11.86
N LEU A 195 -17.76 -4.20 11.65
CA LEU A 195 -18.26 -4.73 10.37
C LEU A 195 -19.65 -4.17 10.07
N GLN A 196 -20.58 -4.19 11.03
CA GLN A 196 -21.92 -3.62 10.86
C GLN A 196 -21.90 -2.11 10.58
N LEU A 197 -21.00 -1.35 11.20
CA LEU A 197 -20.85 0.07 10.91
C LEU A 197 -20.34 0.29 9.48
N THR A 198 -19.41 -0.55 9.01
CA THR A 198 -18.88 -0.49 7.65
C THR A 198 -19.93 -0.87 6.62
N GLU A 199 -20.74 -1.89 6.85
CA GLU A 199 -21.86 -2.28 5.98
C GLU A 199 -22.87 -1.13 5.82
N ARG A 200 -23.30 -0.52 6.92
CA ARG A 200 -24.18 0.67 6.91
C ARG A 200 -23.56 1.86 6.17
N TRP A 201 -22.25 2.00 6.20
CA TRP A 201 -21.55 3.06 5.50
C TRP A 201 -21.51 2.82 3.97
N SER A 202 -21.49 1.57 3.53
CA SER A 202 -21.50 1.17 2.11
C SER A 202 -22.89 1.10 1.51
N GLU A 203 -23.96 1.09 2.31
CA GLU A 203 -25.34 1.10 1.82
C GLU A 203 -25.61 2.26 0.84
N GLY A 204 -26.07 1.95 -0.37
CA GLY A 204 -26.38 2.92 -1.42
C GLY A 204 -25.19 3.36 -2.28
N ARG A 205 -24.02 2.77 -2.09
CA ARG A 205 -22.88 2.93 -3.01
C ARG A 205 -22.91 1.78 -4.01
N SER A 206 -23.14 2.10 -5.26
CA SER A 206 -23.24 1.11 -6.37
C SER A 206 -21.88 0.71 -6.93
N ASP A 207 -20.79 1.28 -6.42
CA ASP A 207 -19.49 1.14 -7.02
C ASP A 207 -18.70 0.04 -6.30
N GLU A 208 -18.49 -1.06 -7.02
CA GLU A 208 -17.47 -2.08 -6.76
C GLU A 208 -17.79 -3.08 -5.63
N ASP A 209 -18.79 -3.91 -5.81
CA ASP A 209 -19.08 -5.06 -4.92
C ASP A 209 -17.82 -5.87 -4.54
N ALA A 210 -16.85 -6.00 -5.46
CA ALA A 210 -15.61 -6.74 -5.24
C ALA A 210 -14.66 -6.06 -4.24
N THR A 211 -14.48 -4.73 -4.33
CA THR A 211 -13.59 -3.99 -3.42
C THR A 211 -14.19 -3.87 -2.02
N ILE A 212 -15.52 -3.68 -1.91
CA ILE A 212 -16.23 -3.67 -0.63
C ILE A 212 -16.13 -5.04 0.06
N ALA A 213 -16.30 -6.12 -0.70
CA ALA A 213 -16.15 -7.47 -0.17
C ALA A 213 -14.70 -7.76 0.27
N ALA A 214 -13.70 -7.27 -0.49
CA ALA A 214 -12.30 -7.40 -0.15
C ALA A 214 -11.93 -6.60 1.11
N GLU A 215 -12.43 -5.37 1.26
CA GLU A 215 -12.23 -4.57 2.49
C GLU A 215 -12.84 -5.29 3.70
N ARG A 216 -14.03 -5.86 3.56
CA ARG A 216 -14.68 -6.64 4.62
C ARG A 216 -13.84 -7.85 5.03
N GLU A 217 -13.34 -8.61 4.05
CA GLU A 217 -12.46 -9.76 4.32
C GLU A 217 -11.16 -9.33 5.00
N ALA A 218 -10.54 -8.25 4.53
CA ALA A 218 -9.34 -7.69 5.15
C ALA A 218 -9.59 -7.27 6.61
N MET A 219 -10.75 -6.68 6.91
CA MET A 219 -11.14 -6.33 8.28
C MET A 219 -11.35 -7.58 9.16
N ILE A 220 -11.99 -8.63 8.65
CA ILE A 220 -12.16 -9.90 9.39
C ILE A 220 -10.78 -10.44 9.77
N ARG A 221 -9.85 -10.56 8.81
CA ARG A 221 -8.49 -11.03 9.06
C ARG A 221 -7.73 -10.15 10.06
N ALA A 222 -7.94 -8.84 10.01
CA ALA A 222 -7.36 -7.90 10.96
C ALA A 222 -7.87 -8.15 12.39
N PHE A 223 -9.18 -8.30 12.58
CA PHE A 223 -9.76 -8.56 13.89
C PHE A 223 -9.44 -9.95 14.44
N GLU A 224 -9.42 -10.99 13.59
CA GLU A 224 -9.02 -12.35 13.99
C GLU A 224 -7.56 -12.42 14.48
N ASN A 225 -6.71 -11.49 14.04
CA ASN A 225 -5.29 -11.46 14.36
C ASN A 225 -4.85 -10.12 15.00
N PHE A 226 -5.77 -9.39 15.64
CA PHE A 226 -5.58 -8.01 16.09
C PHE A 226 -4.32 -7.84 16.95
N ASP A 227 -4.16 -8.70 17.95
CA ASP A 227 -3.01 -8.66 18.85
C ASP A 227 -1.71 -9.14 18.15
N THR A 228 -1.81 -10.20 17.34
CA THR A 228 -0.64 -10.74 16.63
C THR A 228 -0.11 -9.78 15.57
N LEU A 229 -1.00 -9.04 14.91
CA LEU A 229 -0.66 -7.96 13.98
C LEU A 229 -0.18 -6.69 14.71
N GLU A 230 -0.26 -6.66 16.04
CA GLU A 230 0.07 -5.49 16.86
C GLU A 230 -0.73 -4.25 16.42
N LEU A 231 -2.01 -4.46 16.09
CA LEU A 231 -2.88 -3.36 15.72
C LEU A 231 -3.20 -2.49 16.93
N HIS A 232 -3.22 -1.20 16.70
CA HIS A 232 -3.66 -0.22 17.68
C HIS A 232 -4.86 0.52 17.11
N GLY A 233 -5.91 0.69 17.90
CA GLY A 233 -7.13 1.29 17.43
C GLY A 233 -7.89 2.06 18.50
N GLY A 234 -8.87 2.84 18.04
CA GLY A 234 -9.77 3.60 18.89
C GLY A 234 -11.20 3.56 18.38
N ALA A 235 -12.15 3.62 19.31
CA ALA A 235 -13.58 3.60 19.05
C ALA A 235 -14.28 4.77 19.74
N ILE A 236 -15.31 5.33 19.11
CA ILE A 236 -16.25 6.28 19.73
C ILE A 236 -17.60 5.60 19.82
N CYS A 237 -18.12 5.51 21.04
CA CYS A 237 -19.51 5.10 21.29
C CYS A 237 -20.36 6.32 21.66
N VAL A 238 -21.52 6.47 21.02
CA VAL A 238 -22.53 7.49 21.31
C VAL A 238 -23.79 6.78 21.76
N ASN A 239 -24.34 7.15 22.90
CA ASN A 239 -25.51 6.50 23.52
C ASN A 239 -25.38 4.98 23.68
N GLY A 240 -24.15 4.48 23.87
CA GLY A 240 -23.87 3.06 24.05
C GLY A 240 -23.65 2.26 22.76
N GLU A 241 -23.82 2.87 21.59
CA GLU A 241 -23.59 2.22 20.27
C GLU A 241 -22.29 2.72 19.64
N LEU A 242 -21.59 1.82 18.91
CA LEU A 242 -20.41 2.18 18.14
C LEU A 242 -20.78 3.13 17.01
N ALA A 243 -20.19 4.34 17.06
CA ALA A 243 -20.44 5.40 16.08
C ALA A 243 -19.24 5.72 15.20
N ALA A 244 -18.01 5.44 15.64
CA ALA A 244 -16.81 5.52 14.80
C ALA A 244 -15.73 4.58 15.34
N PHE A 245 -14.86 4.12 14.45
CA PHE A 245 -13.65 3.40 14.80
C PHE A 245 -12.53 3.69 13.82
N THR A 246 -11.31 3.44 14.27
CA THR A 246 -10.10 3.50 13.46
C THR A 246 -9.08 2.53 14.03
N TYR A 247 -8.26 1.95 13.16
CA TYR A 247 -7.10 1.17 13.58
C TYR A 247 -5.98 1.26 12.56
N GLY A 248 -4.80 0.89 13.00
CA GLY A 248 -3.61 0.85 12.18
C GLY A 248 -2.48 0.09 12.87
N SER A 249 -1.31 0.12 12.28
CA SER A 249 -0.11 -0.52 12.80
C SER A 249 1.10 0.40 12.72
N GLN A 250 2.11 0.12 13.55
CA GLN A 250 3.41 0.76 13.43
C GLN A 250 4.06 0.28 12.12
N ALA A 251 4.47 1.23 11.27
CA ALA A 251 5.35 0.92 10.16
C ALA A 251 6.78 0.73 10.66
N CYS A 252 7.74 1.45 10.15
CA CYS A 252 9.09 1.42 10.71
C CYS A 252 9.39 2.72 11.46
N GLY A 253 10.18 2.61 12.53
CA GLY A 253 10.74 3.75 13.24
C GLY A 253 9.68 4.66 13.86
N ASP A 254 9.51 5.84 13.28
CA ASP A 254 8.71 6.94 13.81
C ASP A 254 7.34 7.12 13.14
N THR A 255 6.95 6.22 12.23
CA THR A 255 5.74 6.35 11.42
C THR A 255 4.69 5.30 11.78
N PHE A 256 3.47 5.74 12.04
CA PHE A 256 2.30 4.90 12.23
C PHE A 256 1.40 4.98 11.00
N VAL A 257 0.85 3.86 10.53
CA VAL A 257 -0.07 3.80 9.39
C VAL A 257 -1.48 3.56 9.90
N THR A 258 -2.41 4.43 9.50
CA THR A 258 -3.85 4.27 9.77
C THR A 258 -4.48 3.54 8.59
N HIS A 259 -4.87 2.27 8.80
CA HIS A 259 -5.42 1.41 7.75
C HIS A 259 -6.91 1.66 7.51
N ILE A 260 -7.68 1.78 8.59
CA ILE A 260 -9.14 1.98 8.51
C ILE A 260 -9.55 3.14 9.40
N GLU A 261 -10.43 3.99 8.90
CA GLU A 261 -11.16 4.98 9.66
C GLU A 261 -12.59 5.08 9.12
N LYS A 262 -13.57 4.65 9.91
CA LYS A 262 -15.01 4.64 9.55
C LYS A 262 -15.82 5.34 10.63
N ALA A 263 -16.87 6.04 10.20
CA ALA A 263 -17.76 6.73 11.14
C ALA A 263 -19.17 6.88 10.57
N ASN A 264 -20.14 6.93 11.48
CA ASN A 264 -21.52 7.25 11.16
C ASN A 264 -21.66 8.75 10.87
N THR A 265 -21.89 9.09 9.62
CA THR A 265 -21.97 10.46 9.10
C THR A 265 -23.15 11.27 9.64
N LYS A 266 -24.11 10.63 10.34
CA LYS A 266 -25.21 11.34 11.04
C LYS A 266 -24.69 12.23 12.16
N PHE A 267 -23.51 11.93 12.72
CA PHE A 267 -22.89 12.72 13.77
C PHE A 267 -21.91 13.74 13.17
N ASN A 268 -22.29 15.01 13.10
CA ASN A 268 -21.42 16.05 12.57
C ASN A 268 -20.13 16.18 13.39
N GLY A 269 -18.98 16.12 12.74
CA GLY A 269 -17.67 16.29 13.38
C GLY A 269 -17.05 15.02 13.93
N ILE A 270 -17.71 13.86 13.85
CA ILE A 270 -17.22 12.58 14.39
C ILE A 270 -15.88 12.15 13.76
N PHE A 271 -15.68 12.31 12.43
CA PHE A 271 -14.40 12.02 11.80
C PHE A 271 -13.25 12.88 12.33
N ALA A 272 -13.50 14.17 12.58
CA ALA A 272 -12.47 15.03 13.18
C ALA A 272 -12.17 14.62 14.62
N THR A 273 -13.19 14.16 15.34
CA THR A 273 -13.08 13.75 16.75
C THR A 273 -12.32 12.44 16.86
N ILE A 274 -12.69 11.39 16.08
CA ILE A 274 -11.99 10.11 16.15
C ILE A 274 -10.52 10.26 15.73
N ASN A 275 -10.24 11.02 14.66
CA ASN A 275 -8.89 11.26 14.20
C ASN A 275 -8.00 11.91 15.27
N ALA A 276 -8.49 12.98 15.91
CA ALA A 276 -7.73 13.69 16.95
C ALA A 276 -7.54 12.84 18.22
N LEU A 277 -8.57 12.12 18.65
CA LEU A 277 -8.49 11.28 19.85
C LEU A 277 -7.56 10.08 19.60
N PHE A 278 -7.64 9.47 18.43
CA PHE A 278 -6.75 8.40 18.05
C PHE A 278 -5.29 8.86 17.95
N ALA A 279 -5.02 9.98 17.27
CA ALA A 279 -3.68 10.53 17.20
C ALA A 279 -3.08 10.81 18.62
N ARG A 280 -3.90 11.22 19.58
CA ARG A 280 -3.49 11.43 20.98
C ARG A 280 -3.24 10.13 21.73
N SER A 281 -3.87 9.02 21.34
CA SER A 281 -3.65 7.71 21.98
C SER A 281 -2.35 7.02 21.52
N LEU A 282 -1.78 7.46 20.40
CA LEU A 282 -0.51 6.92 19.89
C LEU A 282 0.67 7.37 20.75
N SER A 283 1.69 6.51 20.84
CA SER A 283 2.94 6.81 21.55
C SER A 283 3.56 8.13 21.09
N GLU A 284 4.20 8.86 22.01
CA GLU A 284 4.96 10.07 21.69
C GLU A 284 6.13 9.84 20.75
N SER A 285 6.62 8.59 20.65
CA SER A 285 7.65 8.20 19.68
C SER A 285 7.18 8.26 18.23
N VAL A 286 5.86 8.22 17.99
CA VAL A 286 5.27 8.40 16.65
C VAL A 286 5.38 9.87 16.26
N GLN A 287 6.20 10.15 15.27
CA GLN A 287 6.42 11.49 14.71
C GLN A 287 5.54 11.75 13.48
N PHE A 288 5.24 10.71 12.72
CA PHE A 288 4.44 10.79 11.50
C PHE A 288 3.29 9.80 11.53
N ILE A 289 2.16 10.21 10.92
CA ILE A 289 1.01 9.35 10.68
C ILE A 289 0.78 9.32 9.16
N ASN A 290 0.93 8.13 8.57
CA ASN A 290 0.52 7.85 7.21
C ASN A 290 -0.97 7.46 7.23
N ARG A 291 -1.80 8.16 6.45
CA ARG A 291 -3.24 7.87 6.34
C ARG A 291 -3.58 7.32 4.95
N GLU A 292 -2.64 6.65 4.33
CA GLU A 292 -2.78 5.99 3.04
C GLU A 292 -3.24 6.92 1.91
N GLU A 293 -3.64 6.37 0.77
CA GLU A 293 -4.02 7.06 -0.46
C GLU A 293 -5.48 7.55 -0.47
N ASP A 294 -5.84 8.35 -1.47
CA ASP A 294 -7.21 8.82 -1.71
C ASP A 294 -7.96 8.05 -2.82
N MET A 295 -7.29 7.15 -3.52
CA MET A 295 -7.84 6.30 -4.59
C MET A 295 -8.60 7.09 -5.69
N GLY A 296 -8.21 8.35 -5.96
CA GLY A 296 -8.89 9.20 -6.92
C GLY A 296 -10.25 9.74 -6.47
N ILE A 297 -10.70 9.42 -5.25
CA ILE A 297 -12.00 9.86 -4.73
C ILE A 297 -11.89 11.32 -4.28
N GLU A 298 -12.51 12.23 -5.03
CA GLU A 298 -12.41 13.70 -4.80
C GLU A 298 -12.77 14.12 -3.37
N GLY A 299 -13.84 13.55 -2.82
CA GLY A 299 -14.26 13.84 -1.44
C GLY A 299 -13.22 13.41 -0.40
N LEU A 300 -12.59 12.24 -0.58
CA LEU A 300 -11.54 11.72 0.28
C LEU A 300 -10.27 12.55 0.14
N ARG A 301 -9.88 12.89 -1.10
CA ARG A 301 -8.75 13.79 -1.40
C ARG A 301 -8.90 15.12 -0.68
N LYS A 302 -10.07 15.76 -0.82
CA LYS A 302 -10.38 17.03 -0.13
C LYS A 302 -10.31 16.89 1.39
N ALA A 303 -10.85 15.80 1.93
CA ALA A 303 -10.80 15.52 3.35
C ALA A 303 -9.34 15.37 3.83
N LYS A 304 -8.52 14.56 3.15
CA LYS A 304 -7.10 14.34 3.49
C LYS A 304 -6.28 15.63 3.40
N LEU A 305 -6.38 16.38 2.30
CA LEU A 305 -5.69 17.67 2.13
C LEU A 305 -6.08 18.71 3.20
N SER A 306 -7.31 18.66 3.72
CA SER A 306 -7.78 19.59 4.75
C SER A 306 -7.10 19.42 6.11
N TYR A 307 -6.29 18.35 6.29
CA TYR A 307 -5.43 18.14 7.45
C TYR A 307 -3.98 18.56 7.23
N HIS A 308 -3.68 19.20 6.08
CA HIS A 308 -2.37 19.78 5.76
C HIS A 308 -1.22 18.77 5.89
N PRO A 309 -1.17 17.71 5.06
CA PRO A 309 -0.10 16.73 5.11
C PRO A 309 1.25 17.41 4.92
N VAL A 310 2.27 16.93 5.62
CA VAL A 310 3.65 17.41 5.47
C VAL A 310 4.29 16.87 4.20
N ALA A 311 3.81 15.72 3.71
CA ALA A 311 4.19 15.15 2.42
C ALA A 311 3.00 14.40 1.80
N VAL A 312 3.01 14.32 0.48
CA VAL A 312 2.19 13.40 -0.31
C VAL A 312 3.18 12.59 -1.12
N GLU A 313 3.46 11.39 -0.66
CA GLU A 313 4.55 10.56 -1.17
C GLU A 313 4.07 9.71 -2.35
N PRO A 314 4.65 9.90 -3.55
CA PRO A 314 4.25 9.13 -4.72
C PRO A 314 4.70 7.68 -4.59
N LYS A 315 3.85 6.78 -5.08
CA LYS A 315 4.20 5.37 -5.33
C LYS A 315 4.35 5.19 -6.83
N TRP A 316 5.47 4.63 -7.24
CA TRP A 316 5.77 4.44 -8.65
C TRP A 316 5.48 3.01 -9.10
N SER A 317 4.99 2.89 -10.31
CA SER A 317 4.95 1.63 -11.05
C SER A 317 6.04 1.63 -12.11
N ALA A 318 6.55 0.43 -12.42
CA ALA A 318 7.47 0.21 -13.51
C ALA A 318 7.09 -1.07 -14.24
N VAL A 319 7.13 -1.06 -15.57
CA VAL A 319 6.91 -2.25 -16.39
C VAL A 319 8.06 -2.40 -17.38
N GLU A 320 8.59 -3.62 -17.46
CA GLU A 320 9.61 -4.00 -18.45
C GLU A 320 8.99 -3.96 -19.85
N ILE A 321 9.66 -3.28 -20.79
CA ILE A 321 9.20 -3.09 -22.17
C ILE A 321 10.24 -3.63 -23.12
N ASP A 322 9.81 -4.47 -24.07
CA ASP A 322 10.66 -4.92 -25.16
C ASP A 322 10.82 -3.81 -26.24
N SER A 323 11.62 -4.08 -27.27
CA SER A 323 11.89 -3.12 -28.34
C SER A 323 10.62 -2.72 -29.13
N THR A 324 9.64 -3.61 -29.22
CA THR A 324 8.35 -3.33 -29.87
C THR A 324 7.53 -2.39 -29.03
N MET A 325 7.46 -2.65 -27.73
CA MET A 325 6.76 -1.81 -26.76
C MET A 325 7.43 -0.43 -26.61
N GLN A 326 8.76 -0.36 -26.70
CA GLN A 326 9.47 0.92 -26.73
C GLN A 326 9.04 1.79 -27.91
N HIS A 327 8.90 1.18 -29.11
CA HIS A 327 8.44 1.90 -30.29
C HIS A 327 6.97 2.34 -30.16
N ILE A 328 6.09 1.46 -29.66
CA ILE A 328 4.69 1.81 -29.41
C ILE A 328 4.58 2.92 -28.37
N LYS A 329 5.34 2.87 -27.27
CA LYS A 329 5.42 3.93 -26.27
C LYS A 329 5.83 5.27 -26.89
N GLN A 330 6.83 5.27 -27.76
CA GLN A 330 7.28 6.50 -28.43
C GLN A 330 6.15 7.09 -29.29
N LEU A 331 5.47 6.26 -30.07
CA LEU A 331 4.32 6.68 -30.89
C LEU A 331 3.17 7.20 -30.01
N TRP A 332 2.91 6.55 -28.87
CA TRP A 332 1.89 6.99 -27.93
C TRP A 332 2.16 8.40 -27.39
N ILE A 333 3.40 8.62 -26.93
CA ILE A 333 3.85 9.94 -26.44
C ILE A 333 3.72 11.01 -27.53
N GLU A 334 4.08 10.68 -28.77
CA GLU A 334 3.95 11.61 -29.91
C GLU A 334 2.48 11.99 -30.20
N VAL A 335 1.54 11.07 -30.00
CA VAL A 335 0.11 11.27 -30.29
C VAL A 335 -0.63 11.89 -29.13
N PHE A 336 -0.39 11.41 -27.92
CA PHE A 336 -1.18 11.75 -26.71
C PHE A 336 -0.45 12.63 -25.71
N GLY A 337 0.88 12.76 -25.82
CA GLY A 337 1.69 13.64 -24.98
C GLY A 337 1.94 13.11 -23.56
N ASP A 338 1.42 11.93 -23.20
CA ASP A 338 1.54 11.34 -21.87
C ASP A 338 2.00 9.88 -21.93
N SER A 339 2.87 9.52 -20.98
CA SER A 339 3.36 8.15 -20.80
C SER A 339 2.61 7.40 -19.67
N GLU A 340 1.86 8.10 -18.81
CA GLU A 340 1.15 7.48 -17.70
C GLU A 340 0.00 6.60 -18.20
N GLU A 341 -0.84 7.13 -19.12
CA GLU A 341 -1.90 6.36 -19.78
C GLU A 341 -1.39 5.11 -20.52
N PHE A 342 -0.16 5.18 -21.09
CA PHE A 342 0.43 4.01 -21.75
C PHE A 342 0.66 2.85 -20.78
N ILE A 343 1.09 3.14 -19.56
CA ILE A 343 1.40 2.10 -18.56
C ILE A 343 0.14 1.49 -17.98
N GLU A 344 -0.95 2.24 -17.88
CA GLU A 344 -2.26 1.73 -17.44
C GLU A 344 -2.87 0.74 -18.42
N GLN A 345 -2.53 0.82 -19.71
CA GLN A 345 -3.01 -0.09 -20.75
C GLN A 345 -2.25 -1.43 -20.78
N PHE A 346 -1.03 -1.50 -20.26
CA PHE A 346 -0.13 -2.66 -20.28
C PHE A 346 0.27 -3.12 -18.88
#